data_a545d590caf6fc75674a7e7ac276c1c9
#
_entry.id   a545d590caf6fc75674a7e7ac276c1c9
#
_cell.length_a   1.000
_cell.length_b   1.000
_cell.length_c   1.000
_cell.angle_alpha   90.00
_cell.angle_beta   90.00
_cell.angle_gamma   90.00
#
_symmetry.space_group_name_H-M   'P 1'
#
loop_
_entity.id
_entity.type
_entity.pdbx_description
1 polymer ?
#
loop_
_entity_poly.entity_id
_entity_poly.type
_entity_poly.pdbx_seq_one_letter_code
_entity_poly.pdbx_strand_id
1 'polypeptide(L)'
;MKLTFLGTGAADWDINAYTPGVFHRRFSSVLINRDLLIDPGPHVFHYAEHSNDPHILDGVKNILVTHTHSDHFCPETVERLCAGRDCTLWGDMACLRSLRAALGDARTSRIAFVDTRVRPELAYPIGGYRVLSLRSNHATDDPEETTRLYLIGDGERLLYYGCDSAWIPTTSWNAIKDQPVNAVVLELTCGETAPDDWRSFEHNTLDMLELMLRTFRKYDRFAPDVRFYVSHMARTLHTDPDRLRERLAPLGVTPAYDGLCIDV
;
A
#
# COMPACT_ATOMS: atom_id res chain seq x y z
N MET A 1 8.04 14.44 -3.69
CA MET A 1 6.79 13.64 -3.54
C MET A 1 6.49 13.48 -2.06
N LYS A 2 5.28 13.81 -1.62
CA LYS A 2 4.87 13.72 -0.21
C LYS A 2 3.96 12.51 -0.03
N LEU A 3 4.32 11.59 0.86
CA LEU A 3 3.56 10.38 1.17
C LEU A 3 3.00 10.48 2.59
N THR A 4 1.69 10.29 2.76
CA THR A 4 1.02 10.22 4.05
C THR A 4 0.42 8.83 4.25
N PHE A 5 0.78 8.15 5.32
CA PHE A 5 0.18 6.87 5.71
C PHE A 5 -1.16 7.13 6.40
N LEU A 6 -2.28 6.81 5.74
CA LEU A 6 -3.62 6.94 6.33
C LEU A 6 -3.93 5.76 7.25
N GLY A 7 -3.34 4.61 6.95
CA GLY A 7 -3.40 3.40 7.73
C GLY A 7 -2.19 2.51 7.49
N THR A 8 -1.81 1.73 8.50
CA THR A 8 -0.57 0.93 8.52
C THR A 8 -0.78 -0.48 9.08
N GLY A 9 -2.03 -0.87 9.31
CA GLY A 9 -2.42 -2.18 9.84
C GLY A 9 -2.86 -3.15 8.76
N ALA A 10 -2.73 -4.44 9.04
CA ALA A 10 -3.31 -5.55 8.30
C ALA A 10 -4.78 -5.77 8.69
N ALA A 11 -5.42 -6.80 8.11
CA ALA A 11 -6.85 -7.08 8.26
C ALA A 11 -7.33 -7.41 9.69
N ASP A 12 -6.45 -7.71 10.64
CA ASP A 12 -6.80 -8.12 12.01
C ASP A 12 -6.97 -6.95 13.01
N TRP A 13 -6.97 -5.71 12.53
CA TRP A 13 -7.28 -4.52 13.33
C TRP A 13 -8.79 -4.22 13.30
N ASP A 14 -9.41 -4.10 14.47
CA ASP A 14 -10.83 -3.74 14.59
C ASP A 14 -11.00 -2.25 14.84
N ILE A 15 -11.56 -1.53 13.86
CA ILE A 15 -11.79 -0.07 13.96
C ILE A 15 -12.78 0.28 15.07
N ASN A 16 -13.68 -0.62 15.46
CA ASN A 16 -14.62 -0.38 16.54
C ASN A 16 -13.92 -0.36 17.92
N ALA A 17 -12.71 -0.90 18.00
CA ALA A 17 -11.86 -0.83 19.18
C ALA A 17 -10.99 0.45 19.22
N TYR A 18 -11.11 1.32 18.23
CA TYR A 18 -10.36 2.58 18.20
C TYR A 18 -10.73 3.47 19.39
N THR A 19 -9.71 3.98 20.07
CA THR A 19 -9.86 4.96 21.14
C THR A 19 -8.85 6.09 20.91
N PRO A 20 -9.29 7.37 20.86
CA PRO A 20 -8.37 8.49 20.71
C PRO A 20 -7.27 8.50 21.78
N GLY A 21 -6.02 8.67 21.36
CA GLY A 21 -4.85 8.69 22.25
C GLY A 21 -4.31 7.28 22.62
N VAL A 22 -5.00 6.21 22.23
CA VAL A 22 -4.52 4.82 22.37
C VAL A 22 -3.94 4.35 21.05
N PHE A 23 -2.80 3.65 21.10
CA PHE A 23 -2.19 3.09 19.90
C PHE A 23 -3.15 2.16 19.16
N HIS A 24 -3.38 2.49 17.91
CA HIS A 24 -4.23 1.73 17.01
C HIS A 24 -3.74 1.91 15.57
N ARG A 25 -4.04 0.94 14.69
CA ARG A 25 -3.77 1.05 13.26
C ARG A 25 -5.06 0.90 12.48
N ARG A 26 -5.24 1.75 11.47
CA ARG A 26 -6.23 1.56 10.42
C ARG A 26 -5.67 0.62 9.36
N PHE A 27 -6.53 0.04 8.55
CA PHE A 27 -6.10 -0.78 7.41
C PHE A 27 -5.23 0.02 6.46
N SER A 28 -4.27 -0.67 5.84
CA SER A 28 -3.21 -0.06 5.03
C SER A 28 -3.76 0.76 3.88
N SER A 29 -3.40 2.04 3.88
CA SER A 29 -3.71 2.98 2.81
C SER A 29 -2.70 4.12 2.85
N VAL A 30 -2.32 4.65 1.69
CA VAL A 30 -1.42 5.79 1.59
C VAL A 30 -1.93 6.83 0.61
N LEU A 31 -1.64 8.10 0.92
CA LEU A 31 -2.00 9.24 0.09
C LEU A 31 -0.74 9.96 -0.37
N ILE A 32 -0.59 10.13 -1.69
CA ILE A 32 0.53 10.84 -2.31
C ILE A 32 0.05 12.22 -2.76
N ASN A 33 0.78 13.28 -2.36
CA ASN A 33 0.54 14.68 -2.73
C ASN A 33 -0.93 15.14 -2.61
N ARG A 34 -1.78 14.41 -1.87
CA ARG A 34 -3.23 14.64 -1.69
C ARG A 34 -4.10 14.38 -2.93
N ASP A 35 -3.56 13.82 -4.02
CA ASP A 35 -4.28 13.59 -5.27
C ASP A 35 -4.26 12.14 -5.78
N LEU A 36 -3.32 11.32 -5.30
CA LEU A 36 -3.26 9.88 -5.59
C LEU A 36 -3.40 9.07 -4.30
N LEU A 37 -4.51 8.35 -4.16
CA LEU A 37 -4.76 7.44 -3.05
C LEU A 37 -4.43 6.01 -3.47
N ILE A 38 -3.71 5.26 -2.65
CA ILE A 38 -3.49 3.82 -2.83
C ILE A 38 -4.29 3.07 -1.76
N ASP A 39 -5.04 2.05 -2.21
CA ASP A 39 -5.88 1.17 -1.42
C ASP A 39 -7.00 1.89 -0.66
N PRO A 40 -8.15 2.09 -1.33
CA PRO A 40 -9.32 2.74 -0.76
C PRO A 40 -10.11 1.80 0.16
N GLY A 41 -9.47 1.32 1.23
CA GLY A 41 -10.08 0.45 2.24
C GLY A 41 -11.16 1.18 3.07
N PRO A 42 -11.89 0.44 3.92
CA PRO A 42 -13.03 0.98 4.67
C PRO A 42 -12.65 2.04 5.70
N HIS A 43 -11.39 2.10 6.13
CA HIS A 43 -10.94 2.99 7.20
C HIS A 43 -10.42 4.36 6.71
N VAL A 44 -10.40 4.62 5.39
CA VAL A 44 -9.87 5.86 4.81
C VAL A 44 -10.61 7.10 5.32
N PHE A 45 -11.94 7.08 5.34
CA PHE A 45 -12.71 8.20 5.88
C PHE A 45 -12.62 8.32 7.39
N HIS A 46 -12.52 7.21 8.11
CA HIS A 46 -12.26 7.24 9.55
C HIS A 46 -10.94 7.97 9.87
N TYR A 47 -9.91 7.80 9.04
CA TYR A 47 -8.68 8.59 9.20
C TYR A 47 -8.94 10.09 9.02
N ALA A 48 -9.62 10.49 7.94
CA ALA A 48 -9.92 11.90 7.68
C ALA A 48 -10.70 12.55 8.83
N GLU A 49 -11.73 11.87 9.34
CA GLU A 49 -12.60 12.35 10.43
C GLU A 49 -11.87 12.51 11.77
N HIS A 50 -10.79 11.75 12.02
CA HIS A 50 -10.03 11.78 13.28
C HIS A 50 -8.65 12.42 13.14
N SER A 51 -8.28 12.90 11.96
CA SER A 51 -7.05 13.64 11.72
C SER A 51 -7.21 15.14 12.00
N ASN A 52 -6.10 15.85 12.08
CA ASN A 52 -6.12 17.33 12.17
C ASN A 52 -6.52 17.99 10.84
N ASP A 53 -6.76 17.22 9.79
CA ASP A 53 -7.14 17.71 8.46
C ASP A 53 -8.30 16.88 7.91
N PRO A 54 -9.56 17.20 8.24
CA PRO A 54 -10.73 16.47 7.74
C PRO A 54 -10.92 16.59 6.23
N HIS A 55 -10.23 17.52 5.58
CA HIS A 55 -10.25 17.75 4.14
C HIS A 55 -9.10 17.10 3.39
N ILE A 56 -8.35 16.20 4.04
CA ILE A 56 -7.17 15.57 3.47
C ILE A 56 -7.46 14.80 2.16
N LEU A 57 -8.67 14.28 2.01
CA LEU A 57 -9.13 13.51 0.85
C LEU A 57 -9.77 14.34 -0.27
N ASP A 58 -9.98 15.65 -0.06
CA ASP A 58 -10.72 16.48 -1.01
C ASP A 58 -10.02 16.63 -2.36
N GLY A 59 -8.71 16.50 -2.39
CA GLY A 59 -7.89 16.58 -3.59
C GLY A 59 -7.75 15.28 -4.37
N VAL A 60 -8.26 14.15 -3.88
CA VAL A 60 -8.11 12.83 -4.53
C VAL A 60 -8.77 12.83 -5.91
N LYS A 61 -7.97 12.56 -6.94
CA LYS A 61 -8.39 12.44 -8.35
C LYS A 61 -8.10 11.07 -8.93
N ASN A 62 -7.15 10.35 -8.35
CA ASN A 62 -6.75 9.03 -8.78
C ASN A 62 -6.72 8.09 -7.59
N ILE A 63 -7.30 6.91 -7.79
CA ILE A 63 -7.31 5.83 -6.80
C ILE A 63 -6.61 4.63 -7.43
N LEU A 64 -5.55 4.15 -6.81
CA LEU A 64 -4.78 2.99 -7.25
C LEU A 64 -5.02 1.84 -6.29
N VAL A 65 -5.28 0.64 -6.81
CA VAL A 65 -5.62 -0.53 -6.00
C VAL A 65 -4.57 -1.62 -6.19
N THR A 66 -4.02 -2.13 -5.09
CA THR A 66 -3.10 -3.26 -5.11
C THR A 66 -3.84 -4.56 -5.38
N HIS A 67 -4.94 -4.80 -4.67
CA HIS A 67 -5.80 -5.98 -4.80
C HIS A 67 -7.15 -5.76 -4.08
N THR A 68 -8.07 -6.73 -4.20
CA THR A 68 -9.45 -6.57 -3.75
C THR A 68 -9.77 -7.15 -2.37
N HIS A 69 -8.79 -7.49 -1.53
CA HIS A 69 -9.09 -7.82 -0.13
C HIS A 69 -9.79 -6.66 0.58
N SER A 70 -10.67 -7.01 1.51
CA SER A 70 -11.59 -6.06 2.15
C SER A 70 -10.92 -5.00 3.02
N ASP A 71 -9.68 -5.19 3.42
CA ASP A 71 -8.85 -4.20 4.12
C ASP A 71 -8.16 -3.21 3.16
N HIS A 72 -8.03 -3.56 1.87
CA HIS A 72 -7.45 -2.70 0.84
C HIS A 72 -8.50 -2.04 -0.05
N PHE A 73 -9.63 -2.71 -0.28
CA PHE A 73 -10.62 -2.26 -1.24
C PHE A 73 -12.04 -2.31 -0.67
N CYS A 74 -12.69 -1.15 -0.63
CA CYS A 74 -14.09 -1.02 -0.22
C CYS A 74 -14.86 -0.26 -1.31
N PRO A 75 -15.82 -0.92 -2.00
CA PRO A 75 -16.65 -0.32 -3.04
C PRO A 75 -17.33 0.98 -2.62
N GLU A 76 -17.87 1.04 -1.40
CA GLU A 76 -18.56 2.20 -0.85
C GLU A 76 -17.58 3.37 -0.61
N THR A 77 -16.34 3.08 -0.21
CA THR A 77 -15.27 4.08 -0.09
C THR A 77 -14.95 4.68 -1.46
N VAL A 78 -14.80 3.84 -2.49
CA VAL A 78 -14.54 4.31 -3.87
C VAL A 78 -15.69 5.18 -4.36
N GLU A 79 -16.93 4.73 -4.20
CA GLU A 79 -18.10 5.51 -4.62
C GLU A 79 -18.16 6.87 -3.92
N ARG A 80 -17.94 6.92 -2.60
CA ARG A 80 -17.91 8.16 -1.82
C ARG A 80 -16.80 9.11 -2.28
N LEU A 81 -15.61 8.58 -2.58
CA LEU A 81 -14.47 9.37 -3.11
C LEU A 81 -14.78 9.95 -4.50
N CYS A 82 -15.44 9.18 -5.37
CA CYS A 82 -15.76 9.59 -6.74
C CYS A 82 -17.05 10.43 -6.85
N ALA A 83 -17.84 10.55 -5.78
CA ALA A 83 -19.12 11.25 -5.82
C ALA A 83 -18.96 12.73 -6.17
N GLY A 84 -19.46 13.12 -7.36
CA GLY A 84 -19.43 14.52 -7.83
C GLY A 84 -18.05 15.06 -8.16
N ARG A 85 -17.06 14.20 -8.39
CA ARG A 85 -15.68 14.56 -8.70
C ARG A 85 -15.17 13.83 -9.95
N ASP A 86 -14.20 14.45 -10.65
CA ASP A 86 -13.39 13.76 -11.66
C ASP A 86 -12.37 12.87 -10.93
N CYS A 87 -12.74 11.62 -10.69
CA CYS A 87 -11.91 10.63 -10.02
C CYS A 87 -11.85 9.36 -10.87
N THR A 88 -10.66 8.80 -11.04
CA THR A 88 -10.44 7.57 -11.79
C THR A 88 -9.89 6.48 -10.89
N LEU A 89 -10.51 5.31 -10.94
CA LEU A 89 -10.04 4.08 -10.31
C LEU A 89 -9.11 3.32 -11.26
N TRP A 90 -7.93 2.99 -10.78
CA TRP A 90 -6.88 2.25 -11.48
C TRP A 90 -6.61 0.94 -10.74
N GLY A 91 -6.81 -0.20 -11.36
CA GLY A 91 -6.65 -1.49 -10.69
C GLY A 91 -6.84 -2.67 -11.62
N ASP A 92 -7.03 -3.86 -11.05
CA ASP A 92 -7.42 -5.07 -11.79
C ASP A 92 -8.89 -5.04 -12.19
N MET A 93 -9.25 -5.85 -13.19
CA MET A 93 -10.64 -6.09 -13.52
C MET A 93 -11.45 -6.67 -12.36
N ALA A 94 -10.83 -7.31 -11.38
CA ALA A 94 -11.45 -7.74 -10.13
C ALA A 94 -12.08 -6.55 -9.37
N CYS A 95 -11.45 -5.38 -9.37
CA CYS A 95 -12.03 -4.16 -8.77
C CYS A 95 -13.38 -3.81 -9.42
N LEU A 96 -13.45 -3.89 -10.76
CA LEU A 96 -14.71 -3.61 -11.47
C LEU A 96 -15.78 -4.67 -11.19
N ARG A 97 -15.38 -5.95 -11.08
CA ARG A 97 -16.31 -7.03 -10.69
C ARG A 97 -16.83 -6.81 -9.27
N SER A 98 -15.97 -6.47 -8.32
CA SER A 98 -16.34 -6.18 -6.93
C SER A 98 -17.27 -4.95 -6.81
N LEU A 99 -16.97 -3.86 -7.54
CA LEU A 99 -17.86 -2.70 -7.61
C LEU A 99 -19.26 -3.07 -8.11
N ARG A 100 -19.34 -3.84 -9.19
CA ARG A 100 -20.64 -4.28 -9.75
C ARG A 100 -21.41 -5.17 -8.78
N ALA A 101 -20.73 -6.08 -8.12
CA ALA A 101 -21.35 -6.96 -7.13
C ALA A 101 -21.93 -6.19 -5.94
N ALA A 102 -21.21 -5.19 -5.44
CA ALA A 102 -21.60 -4.42 -4.25
C ALA A 102 -22.59 -3.28 -4.58
N LEU A 103 -22.34 -2.53 -5.66
CA LEU A 103 -23.07 -1.29 -5.97
C LEU A 103 -24.11 -1.45 -7.09
N GLY A 104 -24.00 -2.50 -7.90
CA GLY A 104 -24.78 -2.68 -9.13
C GLY A 104 -24.29 -1.83 -10.30
N ASP A 105 -24.69 -2.16 -11.52
CA ASP A 105 -24.18 -1.54 -12.75
C ASP A 105 -24.45 -0.04 -12.83
N ALA A 106 -25.61 0.43 -12.39
CA ALA A 106 -26.00 1.84 -12.50
C ALA A 106 -25.13 2.78 -11.65
N ARG A 107 -24.66 2.33 -10.47
CA ARG A 107 -23.75 3.11 -9.61
C ARG A 107 -22.31 2.98 -10.11
N THR A 108 -21.91 1.75 -10.46
CA THR A 108 -20.56 1.46 -10.98
C THR A 108 -20.26 2.23 -12.27
N SER A 109 -21.23 2.40 -13.17
CA SER A 109 -21.04 3.15 -14.43
C SER A 109 -20.70 4.63 -14.25
N ARG A 110 -20.82 5.17 -13.05
CA ARG A 110 -20.45 6.54 -12.70
C ARG A 110 -18.99 6.68 -12.27
N ILE A 111 -18.29 5.55 -12.09
CA ILE A 111 -16.89 5.51 -11.67
C ILE A 111 -16.03 5.26 -12.91
N ALA A 112 -15.18 6.20 -13.26
CA ALA A 112 -14.18 6.00 -14.30
C ALA A 112 -13.19 4.91 -13.87
N PHE A 113 -12.99 3.89 -14.70
CA PHE A 113 -12.12 2.76 -14.41
C PHE A 113 -11.11 2.50 -15.52
N VAL A 114 -9.88 2.21 -15.13
CA VAL A 114 -8.80 1.80 -16.03
C VAL A 114 -8.13 0.53 -15.50
N ASP A 115 -8.09 -0.51 -16.33
CA ASP A 115 -7.37 -1.75 -16.04
C ASP A 115 -5.85 -1.52 -16.16
N THR A 116 -5.16 -1.59 -15.02
CA THR A 116 -3.69 -1.49 -14.94
C THR A 116 -3.05 -2.87 -14.96
N ARG A 117 -2.95 -3.47 -16.14
CA ARG A 117 -2.29 -4.78 -16.28
C ARG A 117 -0.84 -4.73 -15.82
N VAL A 118 -0.37 -5.83 -15.21
CA VAL A 118 1.04 -5.99 -14.85
C VAL A 118 1.87 -6.08 -16.14
N ARG A 119 2.59 -5.01 -16.43
CA ARG A 119 3.51 -4.88 -17.56
C ARG A 119 4.73 -4.08 -17.10
N PRO A 120 5.81 -4.77 -16.66
CA PRO A 120 6.99 -4.08 -16.13
C PRO A 120 7.66 -3.12 -17.12
N GLU A 121 7.38 -3.27 -18.41
CA GLU A 121 7.90 -2.41 -19.49
C GLU A 121 7.05 -1.17 -19.78
N LEU A 122 5.82 -1.10 -19.22
CA LEU A 122 4.87 -0.04 -19.52
C LEU A 122 4.48 0.73 -18.26
N ALA A 123 4.86 2.00 -18.21
CA ALA A 123 4.39 2.90 -17.16
C ALA A 123 3.05 3.55 -17.56
N TYR A 124 2.09 3.51 -16.66
CA TYR A 124 0.81 4.19 -16.78
C TYR A 124 0.96 5.67 -16.38
N PRO A 125 0.51 6.62 -17.20
CA PRO A 125 0.43 8.03 -16.81
C PRO A 125 -0.82 8.24 -15.93
N ILE A 126 -0.63 8.36 -14.63
CA ILE A 126 -1.70 8.53 -13.64
C ILE A 126 -1.56 9.92 -13.00
N GLY A 127 -2.38 10.86 -13.43
CA GLY A 127 -2.21 12.25 -13.01
C GLY A 127 -0.82 12.79 -13.37
N GLY A 128 -0.09 13.32 -12.40
CA GLY A 128 1.30 13.77 -12.56
C GLY A 128 2.36 12.70 -12.41
N TYR A 129 1.97 11.40 -12.32
CA TYR A 129 2.87 10.30 -12.01
C TYR A 129 3.06 9.34 -13.17
N ARG A 130 4.21 8.67 -13.18
CA ARG A 130 4.47 7.47 -13.98
C ARG A 130 4.47 6.26 -13.05
N VAL A 131 3.52 5.34 -13.26
CA VAL A 131 3.30 4.20 -12.39
C VAL A 131 3.56 2.90 -13.15
N LEU A 132 4.54 2.11 -12.69
CA LEU A 132 4.71 0.73 -13.13
C LEU A 132 3.89 -0.19 -12.21
N SER A 133 3.03 -1.01 -12.82
CA SER A 133 2.31 -2.09 -12.15
C SER A 133 3.16 -3.35 -12.18
N LEU A 134 3.55 -3.84 -11.00
CA LEU A 134 4.44 -4.98 -10.81
C LEU A 134 3.67 -6.11 -10.13
N ARG A 135 4.10 -7.35 -10.33
CA ARG A 135 3.46 -8.51 -9.73
C ARG A 135 3.83 -8.65 -8.25
N SER A 136 2.84 -8.91 -7.41
CA SER A 136 2.98 -9.40 -6.04
C SER A 136 3.01 -10.94 -6.02
N ASN A 137 3.41 -11.56 -4.91
CA ASN A 137 3.22 -12.98 -4.64
C ASN A 137 2.06 -13.25 -3.67
N HIS A 138 1.23 -12.24 -3.46
CA HIS A 138 0.00 -12.35 -2.67
C HIS A 138 -1.15 -12.89 -3.53
N ALA A 139 -2.09 -13.61 -2.92
CA ALA A 139 -3.27 -14.18 -3.60
C ALA A 139 -4.57 -13.61 -3.00
N THR A 140 -5.62 -13.58 -3.80
CA THR A 140 -6.98 -13.27 -3.36
C THR A 140 -7.91 -14.44 -3.62
N ASP A 141 -9.16 -14.36 -3.15
CA ASP A 141 -10.19 -15.36 -3.45
C ASP A 141 -10.61 -15.39 -4.93
N ASP A 142 -10.29 -14.34 -5.69
CA ASP A 142 -10.53 -14.29 -7.14
C ASP A 142 -9.29 -14.83 -7.90
N PRO A 143 -9.36 -16.06 -8.47
CA PRO A 143 -8.20 -16.66 -9.14
C PRO A 143 -7.79 -15.95 -10.43
N GLU A 144 -8.63 -15.05 -10.95
CA GLU A 144 -8.32 -14.23 -12.12
C GLU A 144 -7.65 -12.90 -11.75
N GLU A 145 -7.63 -12.53 -10.47
CA GLU A 145 -6.98 -11.31 -10.02
C GLU A 145 -5.46 -11.44 -10.04
N THR A 146 -4.81 -10.43 -10.55
CA THR A 146 -3.36 -10.26 -10.38
C THR A 146 -3.10 -9.19 -9.35
N THR A 147 -2.60 -9.59 -8.19
CA THR A 147 -2.21 -8.69 -7.11
C THR A 147 -0.95 -7.88 -7.48
N ARG A 148 -0.85 -6.64 -7.00
CA ARG A 148 0.10 -5.65 -7.54
C ARG A 148 0.96 -4.98 -6.48
N LEU A 149 2.18 -4.68 -6.91
CA LEU A 149 3.09 -3.73 -6.29
C LEU A 149 3.30 -2.57 -7.25
N TYR A 150 3.75 -1.43 -6.76
CA TYR A 150 3.88 -0.24 -7.61
C TYR A 150 5.25 0.42 -7.50
N LEU A 151 5.80 0.83 -8.64
CA LEU A 151 6.89 1.80 -8.70
C LEU A 151 6.31 3.12 -9.25
N ILE A 152 6.37 4.17 -8.43
CA ILE A 152 5.68 5.45 -8.67
C ILE A 152 6.72 6.57 -8.74
N GLY A 153 6.76 7.28 -9.86
CA GLY A 153 7.65 8.41 -10.07
C GLY A 153 6.89 9.69 -10.40
N ASP A 154 7.33 10.83 -9.86
CA ASP A 154 6.82 12.17 -10.19
C ASP A 154 7.75 12.97 -11.14
N GLY A 155 8.78 12.30 -11.67
CA GLY A 155 9.81 12.89 -12.53
C GLY A 155 11.09 13.24 -11.80
N GLU A 156 11.05 13.42 -10.48
CA GLU A 156 12.22 13.74 -9.65
C GLU A 156 12.55 12.62 -8.66
N ARG A 157 11.52 11.97 -8.12
CA ARG A 157 11.61 10.96 -7.06
C ARG A 157 10.88 9.69 -7.44
N LEU A 158 11.38 8.56 -6.94
CA LEU A 158 10.81 7.23 -7.13
C LEU A 158 10.47 6.59 -5.78
N LEU A 159 9.20 6.17 -5.65
CA LEU A 159 8.69 5.38 -4.55
C LEU A 159 8.45 3.94 -5.04
N TYR A 160 9.02 2.96 -4.35
CA TYR A 160 8.58 1.57 -4.47
C TYR A 160 7.59 1.27 -3.33
N TYR A 161 6.35 0.97 -3.71
CA TYR A 161 5.28 0.56 -2.81
C TYR A 161 5.05 -0.94 -2.94
N GLY A 162 5.64 -1.69 -2.00
CA GLY A 162 5.65 -3.16 -1.94
C GLY A 162 4.77 -3.69 -0.80
N CYS A 163 3.55 -3.15 -0.68
CA CYS A 163 2.60 -3.58 0.34
C CYS A 163 1.90 -4.87 -0.11
N ASP A 164 1.73 -5.78 0.81
CA ASP A 164 1.06 -7.06 0.69
C ASP A 164 1.73 -8.02 -0.31
N SER A 165 2.93 -8.44 0.05
CA SER A 165 3.71 -9.43 -0.70
C SER A 165 4.86 -9.95 0.14
N ALA A 166 4.88 -11.24 0.42
CA ALA A 166 6.11 -11.88 0.90
C ALA A 166 7.11 -11.93 -0.25
N TRP A 167 8.37 -11.62 0.02
CA TRP A 167 9.40 -11.52 -0.98
C TRP A 167 9.02 -10.63 -2.18
N ILE A 168 9.98 -10.21 -2.94
CA ILE A 168 9.71 -9.55 -4.22
C ILE A 168 9.87 -10.60 -5.32
N PRO A 169 8.83 -10.87 -6.13
CA PRO A 169 8.97 -11.76 -7.28
C PRO A 169 10.10 -11.31 -8.21
N THR A 170 10.82 -12.27 -8.80
CA THR A 170 11.99 -11.99 -9.63
C THR A 170 11.71 -11.00 -10.76
N THR A 171 10.52 -11.06 -11.37
CA THR A 171 10.11 -10.11 -12.41
C THR A 171 10.01 -8.69 -11.89
N SER A 172 9.44 -8.52 -10.70
CA SER A 172 9.30 -7.22 -10.04
C SER A 172 10.65 -6.68 -9.55
N TRP A 173 11.49 -7.55 -8.98
CA TRP A 173 12.86 -7.21 -8.63
C TRP A 173 13.66 -6.69 -9.84
N ASN A 174 13.60 -7.39 -10.97
CA ASN A 174 14.30 -6.98 -12.20
C ASN A 174 13.83 -5.62 -12.73
N ALA A 175 12.59 -5.23 -12.47
CA ALA A 175 12.08 -3.93 -12.88
C ALA A 175 12.56 -2.77 -11.97
N ILE A 176 12.89 -3.04 -10.70
CA ILE A 176 13.23 -1.98 -9.72
C ILE A 176 14.72 -1.89 -9.39
N LYS A 177 15.48 -2.99 -9.45
CA LYS A 177 16.88 -3.05 -8.94
C LYS A 177 17.84 -2.03 -9.54
N ASP A 178 17.62 -1.63 -10.79
CA ASP A 178 18.45 -0.68 -11.52
C ASP A 178 17.84 0.75 -11.54
N GLN A 179 16.77 0.99 -10.78
CA GLN A 179 16.11 2.29 -10.70
C GLN A 179 16.61 3.10 -9.49
N PRO A 180 16.72 4.42 -9.59
CA PRO A 180 17.17 5.28 -8.49
C PRO A 180 16.03 5.50 -7.46
N VAL A 181 15.55 4.43 -6.83
CA VAL A 181 14.46 4.47 -5.84
C VAL A 181 14.89 5.27 -4.62
N ASN A 182 14.07 6.23 -4.21
CA ASN A 182 14.33 7.13 -3.08
C ASN A 182 13.64 6.67 -1.78
N ALA A 183 12.48 6.00 -1.91
CA ALA A 183 11.80 5.40 -0.76
C ALA A 183 11.25 4.01 -1.12
N VAL A 184 11.37 3.11 -0.16
CA VAL A 184 10.86 1.73 -0.26
C VAL A 184 9.89 1.51 0.89
N VAL A 185 8.65 1.19 0.59
CA VAL A 185 7.66 0.73 1.56
C VAL A 185 7.45 -0.76 1.34
N LEU A 186 7.71 -1.56 2.38
CA LEU A 186 7.45 -3.01 2.38
C LEU A 186 6.38 -3.33 3.43
N GLU A 187 5.72 -4.45 3.29
CA GLU A 187 4.88 -4.96 4.35
C GLU A 187 5.71 -5.76 5.37
N LEU A 188 5.23 -5.83 6.60
CA LEU A 188 5.79 -6.65 7.67
C LEU A 188 4.65 -7.26 8.50
N THR A 189 3.76 -7.98 7.84
CA THR A 189 2.54 -8.53 8.45
C THR A 189 2.85 -9.55 9.53
N CYS A 190 3.74 -10.51 9.23
CA CYS A 190 4.02 -11.62 10.14
C CYS A 190 4.92 -11.24 11.33
N GLY A 191 5.65 -10.12 11.23
CA GLY A 191 6.48 -9.66 12.35
C GLY A 191 7.52 -10.67 12.84
N GLU A 192 7.71 -10.73 14.18
CA GLU A 192 8.71 -11.56 14.83
C GLU A 192 8.13 -12.69 15.71
N THR A 193 6.81 -12.71 15.91
CA THR A 193 6.19 -13.62 16.91
C THR A 193 5.81 -14.99 16.36
N ALA A 194 5.73 -15.13 15.05
CA ALA A 194 5.33 -16.36 14.38
C ALA A 194 6.16 -16.57 13.08
N PRO A 195 7.47 -16.88 13.20
CA PRO A 195 8.35 -17.02 12.06
C PRO A 195 8.02 -18.22 11.17
N ASP A 196 7.31 -19.22 11.71
CA ASP A 196 6.86 -20.45 11.05
C ASP A 196 5.36 -20.44 10.73
N ASP A 197 4.72 -19.28 10.78
CA ASP A 197 3.31 -19.13 10.38
C ASP A 197 3.14 -19.33 8.87
N TRP A 198 2.07 -20.04 8.47
CA TRP A 198 1.77 -20.32 7.07
C TRP A 198 1.62 -19.05 6.22
N ARG A 199 1.22 -17.92 6.83
CA ARG A 199 1.11 -16.62 6.18
C ARG A 199 2.46 -16.12 5.63
N SER A 200 3.59 -16.68 6.07
CA SER A 200 4.91 -16.38 5.50
C SER A 200 5.06 -16.73 4.01
N PHE A 201 4.14 -17.51 3.43
CA PHE A 201 4.09 -17.71 1.98
C PHE A 201 3.56 -16.49 1.23
N GLU A 202 2.81 -15.61 1.88
CA GLU A 202 2.17 -14.43 1.29
C GLU A 202 2.59 -13.11 1.95
N HIS A 203 3.17 -13.19 3.17
CA HIS A 203 3.55 -12.02 3.97
C HIS A 203 4.95 -12.14 4.55
N ASN A 204 5.62 -11.01 4.72
CA ASN A 204 6.97 -10.99 5.25
C ASN A 204 7.01 -11.21 6.77
N THR A 205 7.96 -12.03 7.19
CA THR A 205 8.47 -12.06 8.55
C THR A 205 9.65 -11.08 8.69
N LEU A 206 10.07 -10.81 9.94
CA LEU A 206 11.24 -9.96 10.18
C LEU A 206 12.52 -10.56 9.57
N ASP A 207 12.70 -11.88 9.64
CA ASP A 207 13.88 -12.56 9.07
C ASP A 207 13.91 -12.42 7.54
N MET A 208 12.77 -12.51 6.88
CA MET A 208 12.64 -12.30 5.43
C MET A 208 12.98 -10.85 5.07
N LEU A 209 12.46 -9.89 5.83
CA LEU A 209 12.79 -8.47 5.65
C LEU A 209 14.30 -8.22 5.76
N GLU A 210 14.94 -8.74 6.81
CA GLU A 210 16.39 -8.59 6.99
C GLU A 210 17.19 -9.15 5.81
N LEU A 211 16.77 -10.29 5.28
CA LEU A 211 17.41 -10.93 4.14
C LEU A 211 17.25 -10.11 2.85
N MET A 212 16.03 -9.58 2.60
CA MET A 212 15.79 -8.69 1.47
C MET A 212 16.61 -7.41 1.56
N LEU A 213 16.67 -6.76 2.73
CA LEU A 213 17.45 -5.54 2.92
C LEU A 213 18.94 -5.74 2.68
N ARG A 214 19.50 -6.88 3.12
CA ARG A 214 20.90 -7.23 2.81
C ARG A 214 21.12 -7.41 1.30
N THR A 215 20.15 -8.00 0.62
CA THR A 215 20.18 -8.17 -0.83
C THR A 215 20.09 -6.83 -1.56
N PHE A 216 19.18 -5.96 -1.15
CA PHE A 216 19.04 -4.61 -1.72
C PHE A 216 20.37 -3.87 -1.62
N ARG A 217 20.92 -3.73 -0.43
CA ARG A 217 22.20 -3.00 -0.20
C ARG A 217 23.41 -3.54 -0.97
N LYS A 218 23.34 -4.78 -1.43
CA LYS A 218 24.44 -5.41 -2.18
C LYS A 218 24.28 -5.27 -3.69
N TYR A 219 23.05 -5.26 -4.21
CA TYR A 219 22.79 -5.45 -5.64
C TYR A 219 21.94 -4.36 -6.27
N ASP A 220 21.32 -3.49 -5.48
CA ASP A 220 20.52 -2.41 -6.03
C ASP A 220 21.38 -1.23 -6.54
N ARG A 221 20.71 -0.35 -7.27
CA ARG A 221 21.20 0.96 -7.69
C ARG A 221 20.26 2.05 -7.20
N PHE A 222 19.63 1.84 -6.06
CA PHE A 222 18.74 2.82 -5.44
C PHE A 222 19.49 4.12 -5.15
N ALA A 223 18.75 5.19 -4.93
CA ALA A 223 19.35 6.46 -4.60
C ALA A 223 20.24 6.35 -3.34
N PRO A 224 21.37 7.09 -3.25
CA PRO A 224 22.25 7.02 -2.08
C PRO A 224 21.57 7.35 -0.75
N ASP A 225 20.47 8.13 -0.81
CA ASP A 225 19.67 8.57 0.32
C ASP A 225 18.38 7.75 0.48
N VAL A 226 18.29 6.55 -0.12
CA VAL A 226 17.11 5.69 -0.06
C VAL A 226 16.69 5.40 1.38
N ARG A 227 15.42 5.53 1.65
CA ARG A 227 14.80 5.26 2.96
C ARG A 227 13.86 4.07 2.89
N PHE A 228 13.89 3.25 3.94
CA PHE A 228 13.08 2.05 4.06
C PHE A 228 12.03 2.21 5.14
N TYR A 229 10.81 1.84 4.80
CA TYR A 229 9.65 1.86 5.70
C TYR A 229 8.97 0.50 5.68
N VAL A 230 8.34 0.12 6.80
CA VAL A 230 7.44 -1.04 6.86
C VAL A 230 6.05 -0.60 7.28
N SER A 231 5.05 -1.25 6.68
CA SER A 231 3.62 -1.02 6.89
C SER A 231 2.88 -2.36 6.94
N HIS A 232 1.56 -2.35 6.91
CA HIS A 232 0.70 -3.54 6.89
C HIS A 232 1.01 -4.53 8.03
N MET A 233 1.05 -4.02 9.26
CA MET A 233 1.44 -4.80 10.42
C MET A 233 0.22 -5.42 11.10
N ALA A 234 0.22 -6.75 11.26
CA ALA A 234 -0.83 -7.45 11.96
C ALA A 234 -0.82 -7.12 13.47
N ARG A 235 -2.00 -6.98 14.07
CA ARG A 235 -2.16 -6.71 15.49
C ARG A 235 -1.69 -7.88 16.37
N THR A 236 -1.91 -9.10 15.90
CA THR A 236 -1.68 -10.33 16.66
C THR A 236 -0.29 -10.91 16.52
N LEU A 237 0.49 -10.45 15.50
CA LEU A 237 1.80 -11.03 15.16
C LEU A 237 2.98 -10.11 15.47
N HIS A 238 2.71 -8.95 16.01
CA HIS A 238 3.73 -8.02 16.47
C HIS A 238 3.73 -7.91 17.99
N THR A 239 4.91 -7.66 18.53
CA THR A 239 5.09 -7.24 19.91
C THR A 239 4.75 -5.76 20.07
N ASP A 240 5.12 -5.18 21.18
CA ASP A 240 4.99 -3.75 21.46
C ASP A 240 5.61 -2.88 20.34
N PRO A 241 4.96 -1.77 19.94
CA PRO A 241 5.46 -0.88 18.87
C PRO A 241 6.84 -0.27 19.15
N ASP A 242 7.17 0.00 20.40
CA ASP A 242 8.49 0.53 20.77
C ASP A 242 9.57 -0.53 20.59
N ARG A 243 9.30 -1.75 20.99
CA ARG A 243 10.19 -2.87 20.74
C ARG A 243 10.40 -3.13 19.25
N LEU A 244 9.35 -3.06 18.44
CA LEU A 244 9.49 -3.18 17.00
C LEU A 244 10.40 -2.07 16.43
N ARG A 245 10.25 -0.84 16.91
CA ARG A 245 11.10 0.30 16.50
C ARG A 245 12.58 0.04 16.86
N GLU A 246 12.85 -0.45 18.07
CA GLU A 246 14.19 -0.81 18.52
C GLU A 246 14.82 -1.92 17.66
N ARG A 247 14.03 -2.90 17.25
CA ARG A 247 14.47 -4.00 16.38
C ARG A 247 14.79 -3.55 14.95
N LEU A 248 14.02 -2.61 14.42
CA LEU A 248 14.18 -2.12 13.05
C LEU A 248 15.23 -1.02 12.91
N ALA A 249 15.54 -0.28 13.96
CA ALA A 249 16.49 0.82 13.94
C ALA A 249 17.89 0.41 13.45
N PRO A 250 18.51 -0.71 13.90
CA PRO A 250 19.79 -1.17 13.39
C PRO A 250 19.78 -1.56 11.90
N LEU A 251 18.59 -1.89 11.38
CA LEU A 251 18.37 -2.20 9.97
C LEU A 251 18.16 -0.93 9.13
N GLY A 252 18.11 0.25 9.74
CA GLY A 252 17.81 1.51 9.05
C GLY A 252 16.40 1.53 8.45
N VAL A 253 15.43 0.87 9.11
CA VAL A 253 14.04 0.78 8.68
C VAL A 253 13.15 1.49 9.68
N THR A 254 12.22 2.28 9.19
CA THR A 254 11.23 3.00 9.99
C THR A 254 9.89 2.28 9.94
N PRO A 255 9.35 1.78 11.09
CA PRO A 255 7.98 1.32 11.13
C PRO A 255 7.03 2.49 10.93
N ALA A 256 6.17 2.41 9.90
CA ALA A 256 5.17 3.42 9.67
C ALA A 256 4.06 3.37 10.75
N TYR A 257 3.41 4.49 10.96
CA TYR A 257 2.24 4.64 11.81
C TYR A 257 1.22 5.55 11.14
N ASP A 258 -0.03 5.44 11.54
CA ASP A 258 -1.11 6.24 10.97
C ASP A 258 -0.87 7.73 11.20
N GLY A 259 -0.82 8.49 10.12
CA GLY A 259 -0.49 9.91 10.12
C GLY A 259 0.99 10.24 9.88
N LEU A 260 1.87 9.22 9.78
CA LEU A 260 3.25 9.48 9.36
C LEU A 260 3.25 10.12 7.97
N CYS A 261 3.92 11.25 7.87
CA CYS A 261 4.09 11.97 6.61
C CYS A 261 5.58 12.07 6.29
N ILE A 262 5.97 11.67 5.09
CA ILE A 262 7.34 11.67 4.62
C ILE A 262 7.48 12.40 3.30
N ASP A 263 8.62 13.02 3.08
CA ASP A 263 9.06 13.48 1.76
C ASP A 263 9.91 12.37 1.13
N VAL A 264 9.48 11.88 -0.04
CA VAL A 264 10.18 10.85 -0.81
C VAL A 264 11.35 11.46 -1.55
#